data_b9467955133e3df3a5837f7274e9a4ca
#
_entry.id   b9467955133e3df3a5837f7274e9a4ca
#
_cell.length_a   1.000
_cell.length_b   1.000
_cell.length_c   1.000
_cell.angle_alpha   90.00
_cell.angle_beta   90.00
_cell.angle_gamma   90.00
#
_symmetry.space_group_name_H-M   'P 1'
#
loop_
_entity.id
_entity.type
_entity.pdbx_description
1 polymer ?
#
loop_
_entity_poly.entity_id
_entity_poly.type
_entity_poly.pdbx_seq_one_letter_code
_entity_poly.pdbx_strand_id
1 'polypeptide(L)'
;MTSIQKTLAVTGLLLATCSVQAGTIEEAMAAADRLPADLKRDQREHPEVVVPLMNIGPGSRVADIFAGGGYYSELIGRVVAPEGVVLMHNNQAYLSFAAKALAERTEGREQVGVQRHDREVNDLDLGANTLDAAMIIMSYHDLYHTAEGWPLIDAADFMAQIVTALKPGGRFLIVDHAAATNTGNTAAQDLHRIDEAYAKQDIESYGLRLVASSDVLRNPADDHTRSAFDPEIRGKTDRFVLVFEKP
;
A
#
# COMPACT_ATOMS: atom_id res chain seq x y z
N MET A 1 -26.83 68.20 31.12
CA MET A 1 -25.99 67.66 30.00
C MET A 1 -25.51 66.30 30.42
N THR A 2 -26.20 65.25 29.98
CA THR A 2 -25.94 63.84 30.40
C THR A 2 -25.22 63.15 29.23
N SER A 3 -23.96 62.77 29.46
CA SER A 3 -23.11 62.01 28.51
C SER A 3 -23.46 60.54 28.55
N ILE A 4 -23.89 59.96 27.42
CA ILE A 4 -24.14 58.56 27.25
C ILE A 4 -22.85 57.92 26.69
N GLN A 5 -22.19 57.13 27.50
CA GLN A 5 -21.08 56.27 27.06
C GLN A 5 -21.68 55.03 26.35
N LYS A 6 -21.36 54.83 25.06
CA LYS A 6 -21.68 53.60 24.33
C LYS A 6 -20.53 52.62 24.50
N THR A 7 -20.77 51.52 25.21
CA THR A 7 -19.85 50.39 25.30
C THR A 7 -20.02 49.51 24.07
N LEU A 8 -18.98 49.41 23.22
CA LEU A 8 -18.89 48.43 22.16
C LEU A 8 -18.46 47.08 22.75
N ALA A 9 -19.33 46.08 22.67
CA ALA A 9 -18.96 44.70 22.92
C ALA A 9 -18.36 44.11 21.64
N VAL A 10 -17.06 43.77 21.69
CA VAL A 10 -16.39 43.00 20.63
C VAL A 10 -16.56 41.53 20.93
N THR A 11 -17.46 40.88 20.19
CA THR A 11 -17.62 39.42 20.24
C THR A 11 -16.53 38.77 19.43
N GLY A 12 -15.50 38.28 20.09
CA GLY A 12 -14.43 37.50 19.44
C GLY A 12 -14.95 36.11 19.01
N LEU A 13 -14.98 35.86 17.72
CA LEU A 13 -15.26 34.55 17.14
C LEU A 13 -14.00 33.68 17.31
N LEU A 14 -14.00 32.77 18.26
CA LEU A 14 -12.96 31.72 18.38
C LEU A 14 -13.17 30.72 17.25
N LEU A 15 -12.37 30.83 16.21
CA LEU A 15 -12.18 29.77 15.22
C LEU A 15 -11.41 28.64 15.90
N ALA A 16 -12.11 27.58 16.28
CA ALA A 16 -11.48 26.33 16.69
C ALA A 16 -10.84 25.74 15.44
N THR A 17 -9.52 25.92 15.32
CA THR A 17 -8.72 25.14 14.36
C THR A 17 -8.68 23.72 14.88
N CYS A 18 -9.48 22.81 14.31
CA CYS A 18 -9.26 21.39 14.44
C CYS A 18 -7.89 21.10 13.80
N SER A 19 -6.86 21.01 14.61
CA SER A 19 -5.61 20.39 14.21
C SER A 19 -5.92 18.92 13.94
N VAL A 20 -5.96 18.51 12.69
CA VAL A 20 -5.93 17.08 12.35
C VAL A 20 -4.57 16.60 12.82
N GLN A 21 -4.55 15.93 13.95
CA GLN A 21 -3.35 15.29 14.48
C GLN A 21 -3.03 14.13 13.54
N ALA A 22 -1.78 14.04 13.13
CA ALA A 22 -1.30 12.92 12.33
C ALA A 22 -1.59 11.61 13.06
N GLY A 23 -2.33 10.72 12.42
CA GLY A 23 -2.72 9.45 13.01
C GLY A 23 -1.57 8.46 13.07
N THR A 24 -1.50 7.69 14.14
CA THR A 24 -0.72 6.45 14.14
C THR A 24 -1.47 5.37 13.34
N ILE A 25 -0.81 4.28 13.02
CA ILE A 25 -1.49 3.15 12.35
C ILE A 25 -2.61 2.59 13.24
N GLU A 26 -2.43 2.57 14.56
CA GLU A 26 -3.43 2.12 15.51
C GLU A 26 -4.67 3.04 15.51
N GLU A 27 -4.48 4.35 15.44
CA GLU A 27 -5.58 5.31 15.28
C GLU A 27 -6.28 5.15 13.93
N ALA A 28 -5.53 4.93 12.85
CA ALA A 28 -6.08 4.65 11.53
C ALA A 28 -6.92 3.36 11.52
N MET A 29 -6.46 2.31 12.20
CA MET A 29 -7.19 1.04 12.38
C MET A 29 -8.45 1.20 13.23
N ALA A 30 -8.44 2.09 14.20
CA ALA A 30 -9.57 2.35 15.12
C ALA A 30 -10.62 3.32 14.55
N ALA A 31 -10.42 3.88 13.36
CA ALA A 31 -11.33 4.85 12.78
C ALA A 31 -12.74 4.25 12.56
N ALA A 32 -13.78 4.96 13.06
CA ALA A 32 -15.15 4.44 13.15
C ALA A 32 -15.84 4.28 11.77
N ASP A 33 -15.35 4.96 10.76
CA ASP A 33 -15.89 4.96 9.39
C ASP A 33 -15.26 3.90 8.47
N ARG A 34 -14.43 3.01 9.00
CA ARG A 34 -13.82 1.91 8.23
C ARG A 34 -14.85 0.86 7.82
N LEU A 35 -14.58 0.23 6.67
CA LEU A 35 -15.45 -0.84 6.17
C LEU A 35 -15.41 -2.06 7.12
N PRO A 36 -16.56 -2.68 7.43
CA PRO A 36 -16.59 -3.88 8.30
C PRO A 36 -15.75 -5.05 7.76
N ALA A 37 -15.58 -5.15 6.45
CA ALA A 37 -14.72 -6.13 5.82
C ALA A 37 -13.24 -5.90 6.13
N ASP A 38 -12.82 -4.64 6.25
CA ASP A 38 -11.44 -4.25 6.56
C ASP A 38 -11.08 -4.57 8.02
N LEU A 39 -12.01 -4.37 8.96
CA LEU A 39 -11.81 -4.74 10.36
C LEU A 39 -11.54 -6.25 10.54
N LYS A 40 -12.17 -7.09 9.70
CA LYS A 40 -11.86 -8.53 9.66
C LYS A 40 -10.53 -8.82 8.98
N ARG A 41 -10.17 -8.00 7.98
CA ARG A 41 -8.93 -8.14 7.24
C ARG A 41 -7.73 -7.82 8.11
N ASP A 42 -7.82 -6.85 9.03
CA ASP A 42 -6.76 -6.48 9.97
C ASP A 42 -6.19 -7.70 10.73
N GLN A 43 -7.07 -8.64 11.15
CA GLN A 43 -6.68 -9.81 11.92
C GLN A 43 -5.74 -10.77 11.19
N ARG A 44 -5.63 -10.69 9.87
CA ARG A 44 -4.78 -11.55 9.05
C ARG A 44 -3.69 -10.80 8.31
N GLU A 45 -3.83 -9.48 8.14
CA GLU A 45 -2.85 -8.64 7.44
C GLU A 45 -1.88 -7.94 8.39
N HIS A 46 -2.22 -7.88 9.68
CA HIS A 46 -1.38 -7.26 10.71
C HIS A 46 -0.81 -5.89 10.31
N PRO A 47 -1.64 -4.93 9.88
CA PRO A 47 -1.16 -3.63 9.39
C PRO A 47 -0.39 -2.86 10.46
N GLU A 48 -0.66 -3.10 11.75
CA GLU A 48 0.06 -2.55 12.90
C GLU A 48 1.54 -2.96 12.94
N VAL A 49 1.89 -4.06 12.28
CA VAL A 49 3.27 -4.53 12.15
C VAL A 49 3.85 -4.16 10.78
N VAL A 50 3.06 -4.32 9.70
CA VAL A 50 3.53 -4.16 8.32
C VAL A 50 3.77 -2.69 7.97
N VAL A 51 2.81 -1.79 8.27
CA VAL A 51 2.89 -0.38 7.87
C VAL A 51 4.06 0.37 8.51
N PRO A 52 4.38 0.20 9.81
CA PRO A 52 5.55 0.85 10.42
C PRO A 52 6.89 0.51 9.78
N LEU A 53 7.01 -0.65 9.12
CA LEU A 53 8.24 -1.05 8.43
C LEU A 53 8.59 -0.10 7.26
N MET A 54 7.62 0.63 6.71
CA MET A 54 7.88 1.62 5.64
C MET A 54 8.52 2.91 6.16
N ASN A 55 8.57 3.15 7.48
CA ASN A 55 9.12 4.35 8.10
C ASN A 55 8.49 5.65 7.55
N ILE A 56 7.18 5.65 7.41
CA ILE A 56 6.37 6.77 6.93
C ILE A 56 5.67 7.48 8.09
N GLY A 57 5.29 8.72 7.86
CA GLY A 57 4.52 9.54 8.79
C GLY A 57 3.89 10.71 8.08
N PRO A 58 3.43 11.74 8.84
CA PRO A 58 2.80 12.92 8.29
C PRO A 58 3.64 13.58 7.21
N GLY A 59 2.98 13.98 6.12
CA GLY A 59 3.66 14.60 4.99
C GLY A 59 4.34 13.62 4.03
N SER A 60 4.41 12.31 4.36
CA SER A 60 4.98 11.31 3.45
C SER A 60 4.15 11.15 2.18
N ARG A 61 4.83 10.94 1.06
CA ARG A 61 4.24 10.58 -0.23
C ARG A 61 4.52 9.10 -0.50
N VAL A 62 3.47 8.31 -0.63
CA VAL A 62 3.55 6.84 -0.76
C VAL A 62 2.86 6.40 -2.05
N ALA A 63 3.37 5.36 -2.71
CA ALA A 63 2.67 4.68 -3.78
C ALA A 63 2.25 3.26 -3.33
N ASP A 64 0.94 3.00 -3.37
CA ASP A 64 0.35 1.67 -3.20
C ASP A 64 0.10 1.09 -4.59
N ILE A 65 1.05 0.29 -5.08
CA ILE A 65 1.07 -0.23 -6.43
C ILE A 65 0.22 -1.51 -6.51
N PHE A 66 -0.70 -1.57 -7.48
CA PHE A 66 -1.70 -2.62 -7.59
C PHE A 66 -2.58 -2.71 -6.32
N ALA A 67 -3.03 -1.54 -5.85
CA ALA A 67 -3.76 -1.38 -4.59
C ALA A 67 -5.07 -2.17 -4.52
N GLY A 68 -5.58 -2.63 -5.66
CA GLY A 68 -6.89 -3.29 -5.74
C GLY A 68 -7.99 -2.41 -5.17
N GLY A 69 -8.70 -2.90 -4.16
CA GLY A 69 -9.76 -2.15 -3.48
C GLY A 69 -9.28 -1.10 -2.45
N GLY A 70 -7.96 -0.83 -2.33
CA GLY A 70 -7.40 0.27 -1.53
C GLY A 70 -7.41 0.07 -0.02
N TYR A 71 -7.35 -1.16 0.46
CA TYR A 71 -7.31 -1.45 1.90
C TYR A 71 -6.12 -0.77 2.62
N TYR A 72 -4.90 -0.98 2.11
CA TYR A 72 -3.73 -0.33 2.67
C TYR A 72 -3.69 1.16 2.36
N SER A 73 -4.17 1.57 1.18
CA SER A 73 -4.25 2.98 0.81
C SER A 73 -5.06 3.79 1.83
N GLU A 74 -6.22 3.29 2.31
CA GLU A 74 -7.03 3.97 3.31
C GLU A 74 -6.30 4.10 4.66
N LEU A 75 -5.65 3.05 5.12
CA LEU A 75 -4.90 3.07 6.38
C LEU A 75 -3.71 4.03 6.31
N ILE A 76 -2.90 3.91 5.26
CA ILE A 76 -1.70 4.74 5.08
C ILE A 76 -2.08 6.20 4.84
N GLY A 77 -3.17 6.46 4.09
CA GLY A 77 -3.67 7.81 3.88
C GLY A 77 -3.92 8.56 5.20
N ARG A 78 -4.50 7.88 6.20
CA ARG A 78 -4.72 8.44 7.54
C ARG A 78 -3.43 8.67 8.31
N VAL A 79 -2.42 7.82 8.11
CA VAL A 79 -1.10 7.96 8.75
C VAL A 79 -0.33 9.15 8.18
N VAL A 80 -0.40 9.37 6.87
CA VAL A 80 0.39 10.43 6.21
C VAL A 80 -0.30 11.79 6.18
N ALA A 81 -1.61 11.84 6.44
CA ALA A 81 -2.38 13.09 6.49
C ALA A 81 -1.87 14.04 7.59
N PRO A 82 -2.16 15.37 7.49
CA PRO A 82 -2.90 16.00 6.39
C PRO A 82 -2.06 16.37 5.16
N GLU A 83 -0.73 16.50 5.28
CA GLU A 83 0.13 17.02 4.22
C GLU A 83 0.63 15.94 3.26
N GLY A 84 0.57 14.66 3.70
CA GLY A 84 0.99 13.51 2.91
C GLY A 84 -0.10 13.00 1.97
N VAL A 85 0.31 12.10 1.07
CA VAL A 85 -0.59 11.49 0.09
C VAL A 85 -0.17 10.07 -0.23
N VAL A 86 -1.17 9.20 -0.39
CA VAL A 86 -1.02 7.86 -0.97
C VAL A 86 -1.55 7.89 -2.41
N LEU A 87 -0.71 7.55 -3.36
CA LEU A 87 -1.10 7.24 -4.73
C LEU A 87 -1.64 5.82 -4.77
N MET A 88 -2.96 5.68 -4.78
CA MET A 88 -3.66 4.40 -4.89
C MET A 88 -3.67 3.97 -6.36
N HIS A 89 -2.64 3.20 -6.75
CA HIS A 89 -2.44 2.82 -8.15
C HIS A 89 -3.15 1.53 -8.51
N ASN A 90 -3.81 1.53 -9.67
CA ASN A 90 -4.29 0.36 -10.38
C ASN A 90 -4.13 0.58 -11.88
N ASN A 91 -3.81 -0.50 -12.61
CA ASN A 91 -3.91 -0.51 -14.07
C ASN A 91 -5.31 -0.99 -14.52
N GLN A 92 -5.60 -0.94 -15.81
CA GLN A 92 -6.89 -1.33 -16.34
C GLN A 92 -7.25 -2.78 -16.02
N ALA A 93 -6.27 -3.70 -16.00
CA ALA A 93 -6.49 -5.09 -15.65
C ALA A 93 -6.95 -5.25 -14.18
N TYR A 94 -6.29 -4.55 -13.24
CA TYR A 94 -6.71 -4.52 -11.83
C TYR A 94 -8.10 -3.91 -11.65
N LEU A 95 -8.41 -2.82 -12.36
CA LEU A 95 -9.72 -2.16 -12.29
C LEU A 95 -10.85 -3.10 -12.71
N SER A 96 -10.60 -4.05 -13.62
CA SER A 96 -11.64 -4.98 -14.09
C SER A 96 -12.24 -5.81 -12.95
N PHE A 97 -11.46 -6.18 -11.94
CA PHE A 97 -11.94 -6.96 -10.78
C PHE A 97 -12.01 -6.16 -9.46
N ALA A 98 -11.30 -5.04 -9.36
CA ALA A 98 -11.30 -4.21 -8.16
C ALA A 98 -12.46 -3.18 -8.14
N ALA A 99 -13.13 -2.92 -9.27
CA ALA A 99 -14.09 -1.84 -9.43
C ALA A 99 -15.16 -1.80 -8.33
N LYS A 100 -15.73 -2.96 -7.96
CA LYS A 100 -16.75 -3.04 -6.90
C LYS A 100 -16.18 -2.63 -5.54
N ALA A 101 -15.03 -3.15 -5.16
CA ALA A 101 -14.40 -2.83 -3.88
C ALA A 101 -13.96 -1.37 -3.80
N LEU A 102 -13.50 -0.81 -4.92
CA LEU A 102 -13.19 0.62 -5.04
C LEU A 102 -14.45 1.48 -4.87
N ALA A 103 -15.55 1.15 -5.54
CA ALA A 103 -16.80 1.86 -5.39
C ALA A 103 -17.31 1.83 -3.94
N GLU A 104 -17.32 0.66 -3.30
CA GLU A 104 -17.69 0.51 -1.88
C GLU A 104 -16.82 1.38 -0.95
N ARG A 105 -15.54 1.57 -1.30
CA ARG A 105 -14.60 2.39 -0.52
C ARG A 105 -14.78 3.88 -0.75
N THR A 106 -15.02 4.30 -2.00
CA THR A 106 -14.92 5.70 -2.39
C THR A 106 -16.26 6.42 -2.53
N GLU A 107 -17.34 5.71 -2.88
CA GLU A 107 -18.64 6.33 -3.07
C GLU A 107 -19.25 6.80 -1.75
N GLY A 108 -19.47 8.12 -1.64
CA GLY A 108 -20.04 8.74 -0.45
C GLY A 108 -19.15 8.71 0.80
N ARG A 109 -17.87 8.37 0.65
CA ARG A 109 -16.89 8.33 1.74
C ARG A 109 -15.72 9.27 1.48
N GLU A 110 -15.29 9.98 2.49
CA GLU A 110 -14.08 10.79 2.43
C GLU A 110 -12.84 9.90 2.33
N GLN A 111 -11.92 10.26 1.43
CA GLN A 111 -10.66 9.57 1.22
C GLN A 111 -9.51 10.39 1.80
N VAL A 112 -9.30 10.29 3.13
CA VAL A 112 -8.27 11.05 3.84
C VAL A 112 -6.88 10.65 3.34
N GLY A 113 -6.15 11.61 2.77
CA GLY A 113 -4.77 11.40 2.32
C GLY A 113 -4.61 10.42 1.14
N VAL A 114 -5.69 10.06 0.45
CA VAL A 114 -5.64 9.11 -0.68
C VAL A 114 -5.97 9.82 -1.99
N GLN A 115 -5.14 9.60 -2.99
CA GLN A 115 -5.35 10.02 -4.36
C GLN A 115 -5.42 8.80 -5.28
N ARG A 116 -6.51 8.65 -6.03
CA ARG A 116 -6.60 7.64 -7.07
C ARG A 116 -5.59 7.92 -8.18
N HIS A 117 -4.87 6.89 -8.62
CA HIS A 117 -3.76 7.00 -9.57
C HIS A 117 -3.79 5.84 -10.57
N ASP A 118 -4.74 5.86 -11.49
CA ASP A 118 -4.90 4.80 -12.49
C ASP A 118 -3.90 5.03 -13.63
N ARG A 119 -2.92 4.14 -13.76
CA ARG A 119 -1.85 4.18 -14.77
C ARG A 119 -1.52 2.79 -15.29
N GLU A 120 -1.01 2.70 -16.49
CA GLU A 120 -0.53 1.44 -17.04
C GLU A 120 0.88 1.11 -16.56
N VAL A 121 1.22 -0.17 -16.62
CA VAL A 121 2.47 -0.72 -16.07
C VAL A 121 3.74 -0.16 -16.71
N ASN A 122 3.65 0.32 -17.94
CA ASN A 122 4.76 0.93 -18.69
C ASN A 122 4.87 2.45 -18.51
N ASP A 123 3.95 3.06 -17.75
CA ASP A 123 3.97 4.50 -17.42
C ASP A 123 3.27 4.74 -16.09
N LEU A 124 3.97 4.46 -14.99
CA LEU A 124 3.45 4.64 -13.64
C LEU A 124 3.32 6.12 -13.24
N ASP A 125 3.95 7.05 -13.95
CA ASP A 125 3.89 8.50 -13.73
C ASP A 125 4.08 8.91 -12.26
N LEU A 126 5.09 8.32 -11.61
CA LEU A 126 5.38 8.53 -10.17
C LEU A 126 6.33 9.72 -9.94
N GLY A 127 6.97 10.23 -11.00
CA GLY A 127 8.02 11.26 -10.94
C GLY A 127 9.38 10.68 -10.49
N ALA A 128 10.38 11.54 -10.33
CA ALA A 128 11.71 11.13 -9.87
C ALA A 128 12.01 11.69 -8.48
N ASN A 129 12.46 10.84 -7.55
CA ASN A 129 12.75 11.19 -6.15
C ASN A 129 11.57 11.91 -5.46
N THR A 130 10.37 11.43 -5.69
CA THR A 130 9.13 12.01 -5.14
C THR A 130 8.58 11.23 -3.98
N LEU A 131 8.85 9.91 -3.91
CA LEU A 131 8.25 9.00 -2.95
C LEU A 131 9.13 8.77 -1.73
N ASP A 132 8.55 8.85 -0.56
CA ASP A 132 9.15 8.41 0.70
C ASP A 132 9.07 6.88 0.85
N ALA A 133 8.00 6.27 0.31
CA ALA A 133 7.87 4.82 0.22
C ALA A 133 7.00 4.40 -0.99
N ALA A 134 7.20 3.16 -1.40
CA ALA A 134 6.31 2.44 -2.31
C ALA A 134 6.05 1.04 -1.75
N MET A 135 4.92 0.43 -2.12
CA MET A 135 4.63 -0.95 -1.73
C MET A 135 3.91 -1.71 -2.83
N ILE A 136 4.11 -3.04 -2.82
CA ILE A 136 3.33 -4.01 -3.59
C ILE A 136 2.88 -5.11 -2.63
N ILE A 137 1.58 -5.31 -2.50
CA ILE A 137 1.01 -6.29 -1.58
C ILE A 137 0.31 -7.41 -2.35
N MET A 138 0.86 -8.63 -2.26
CA MET A 138 0.33 -9.85 -2.89
C MET A 138 0.20 -9.71 -4.43
N SER A 139 1.16 -9.02 -5.04
CA SER A 139 1.12 -8.71 -6.47
C SER A 139 2.52 -8.58 -7.11
N TYR A 140 3.60 -8.84 -6.36
CA TYR A 140 4.94 -8.83 -6.96
C TYR A 140 5.12 -10.00 -7.93
N HIS A 141 4.53 -11.16 -7.62
CA HIS A 141 4.49 -12.32 -8.52
C HIS A 141 3.78 -12.02 -9.85
N ASP A 142 2.85 -11.05 -9.86
CA ASP A 142 2.11 -10.64 -11.07
C ASP A 142 3.00 -10.00 -12.15
N LEU A 143 4.21 -9.55 -11.80
CA LEU A 143 5.21 -9.11 -12.77
C LEU A 143 5.68 -10.25 -13.69
N TYR A 144 5.50 -11.49 -13.27
CA TYR A 144 5.93 -12.73 -13.95
C TYR A 144 4.76 -13.60 -14.41
N HIS A 145 3.52 -13.12 -14.21
CA HIS A 145 2.30 -13.82 -14.65
C HIS A 145 1.88 -13.32 -16.04
N THR A 146 1.38 -14.25 -16.86
CA THR A 146 0.84 -13.94 -18.19
C THR A 146 -0.53 -14.56 -18.35
N ALA A 147 -1.53 -13.77 -18.75
CA ALA A 147 -2.88 -14.24 -19.03
C ALA A 147 -3.54 -13.36 -20.10
N GLU A 148 -4.62 -13.85 -20.69
CA GLU A 148 -5.46 -13.03 -21.56
C GLU A 148 -6.05 -11.84 -20.74
N GLY A 149 -5.92 -10.65 -21.29
CA GLY A 149 -6.36 -9.41 -20.60
C GLY A 149 -5.41 -8.92 -19.51
N TRP A 150 -4.30 -9.63 -19.24
CA TRP A 150 -3.23 -9.18 -18.37
C TRP A 150 -2.10 -8.55 -19.19
N PRO A 151 -1.54 -7.39 -18.80
CA PRO A 151 -0.46 -6.78 -19.55
C PRO A 151 0.80 -7.65 -19.47
N LEU A 152 1.54 -7.72 -20.58
CA LEU A 152 2.91 -8.22 -20.51
C LEU A 152 3.77 -7.16 -19.82
N ILE A 153 4.26 -7.49 -18.63
CA ILE A 153 5.07 -6.58 -17.82
C ILE A 153 6.55 -6.84 -18.08
N ASP A 154 7.28 -5.83 -18.51
CA ASP A 154 8.73 -5.83 -18.40
C ASP A 154 9.11 -5.49 -16.95
N ALA A 155 9.48 -6.50 -16.17
CA ALA A 155 9.76 -6.34 -14.73
C ALA A 155 10.93 -5.37 -14.49
N ALA A 156 11.92 -5.32 -15.40
CA ALA A 156 13.05 -4.40 -15.25
C ALA A 156 12.63 -2.94 -15.47
N ASP A 157 11.84 -2.67 -16.51
CA ASP A 157 11.31 -1.33 -16.76
C ASP A 157 10.36 -0.91 -15.63
N PHE A 158 9.45 -1.79 -15.21
CA PHE A 158 8.51 -1.53 -14.12
C PHE A 158 9.22 -1.17 -12.80
N MET A 159 10.23 -1.97 -12.41
CA MET A 159 11.00 -1.71 -11.20
C MET A 159 11.88 -0.47 -11.33
N ALA A 160 12.44 -0.18 -12.51
CA ALA A 160 13.20 1.05 -12.75
C ALA A 160 12.36 2.32 -12.52
N GLN A 161 11.07 2.31 -12.87
CA GLN A 161 10.15 3.41 -12.58
C GLN A 161 9.98 3.61 -11.07
N ILE A 162 9.78 2.53 -10.29
CA ILE A 162 9.64 2.58 -8.82
C ILE A 162 10.93 3.08 -8.18
N VAL A 163 12.08 2.52 -8.57
CA VAL A 163 13.39 2.92 -8.04
C VAL A 163 13.70 4.39 -8.35
N THR A 164 13.36 4.84 -9.57
CA THR A 164 13.52 6.26 -9.95
C THR A 164 12.66 7.17 -9.08
N ALA A 165 11.43 6.75 -8.77
CA ALA A 165 10.49 7.54 -8.00
C ALA A 165 10.86 7.62 -6.51
N LEU A 166 11.48 6.60 -5.94
CA LEU A 166 11.92 6.63 -4.54
C LEU A 166 13.00 7.69 -4.32
N LYS A 167 12.88 8.43 -3.22
CA LYS A 167 13.96 9.31 -2.71
C LYS A 167 15.13 8.45 -2.22
N PRO A 168 16.38 8.99 -2.15
CA PRO A 168 17.44 8.36 -1.36
C PRO A 168 16.95 8.13 0.09
N GLY A 169 17.14 6.93 0.63
CA GLY A 169 16.57 6.50 1.91
C GLY A 169 15.08 6.10 1.86
N GLY A 170 14.42 6.27 0.72
CA GLY A 170 13.02 5.84 0.52
C GLY A 170 12.90 4.32 0.53
N ARG A 171 11.77 3.80 1.05
CA ARG A 171 11.56 2.37 1.26
C ARG A 171 10.62 1.76 0.24
N PHE A 172 10.93 0.53 -0.16
CA PHE A 172 10.08 -0.32 -0.97
C PHE A 172 9.70 -1.57 -0.16
N LEU A 173 8.40 -1.72 0.13
CA LEU A 173 7.87 -2.86 0.89
C LEU A 173 7.14 -3.81 -0.06
N ILE A 174 7.43 -5.09 0.04
CA ILE A 174 6.62 -6.14 -0.57
C ILE A 174 6.09 -7.11 0.47
N VAL A 175 4.86 -7.54 0.26
CA VAL A 175 4.28 -8.75 0.87
C VAL A 175 3.86 -9.64 -0.28
N ASP A 176 4.28 -10.91 -0.27
CA ASP A 176 3.79 -11.82 -1.29
C ASP A 176 3.60 -13.25 -0.78
N HIS A 177 2.85 -14.03 -1.55
CA HIS A 177 2.61 -15.44 -1.31
C HIS A 177 3.89 -16.24 -1.54
N ALA A 178 4.39 -16.91 -0.50
CA ALA A 178 5.58 -17.73 -0.60
C ALA A 178 5.34 -18.95 -1.50
N ALA A 179 6.25 -19.17 -2.43
CA ALA A 179 6.37 -20.41 -3.18
C ALA A 179 7.37 -21.37 -2.50
N ALA A 180 7.42 -22.60 -2.97
CA ALA A 180 8.43 -23.54 -2.53
C ALA A 180 9.85 -23.02 -2.87
N THR A 181 10.80 -23.26 -2.00
CA THR A 181 12.19 -22.82 -2.17
C THR A 181 12.81 -23.36 -3.46
N ASN A 182 13.59 -22.53 -4.14
CA ASN A 182 14.24 -22.79 -5.43
C ASN A 182 13.30 -22.90 -6.63
N THR A 183 12.05 -22.45 -6.52
CA THR A 183 11.14 -22.36 -7.68
C THR A 183 11.33 -21.05 -8.47
N GLY A 184 12.05 -20.08 -7.92
CA GLY A 184 12.23 -18.79 -8.54
C GLY A 184 10.89 -18.07 -8.75
N ASN A 185 10.65 -17.59 -9.99
CA ASN A 185 9.38 -16.97 -10.39
C ASN A 185 8.43 -17.93 -11.11
N THR A 186 8.79 -19.22 -11.29
CA THR A 186 7.99 -20.15 -12.10
C THR A 186 6.63 -20.47 -11.50
N ALA A 187 6.50 -20.37 -10.16
CA ALA A 187 5.23 -20.58 -9.48
C ALA A 187 4.24 -19.39 -9.66
N ALA A 188 4.68 -18.26 -10.20
CA ALA A 188 3.81 -17.11 -10.44
C ALA A 188 2.71 -17.43 -11.45
N GLN A 189 3.03 -18.21 -12.49
CA GLN A 189 2.10 -18.52 -13.57
C GLN A 189 0.86 -19.31 -13.11
N ASP A 190 1.06 -20.37 -12.32
CA ASP A 190 -0.02 -21.30 -12.01
C ASP A 190 -0.52 -21.17 -10.57
N LEU A 191 0.37 -20.78 -9.65
CA LEU A 191 0.06 -20.74 -8.22
C LEU A 191 -0.13 -19.33 -7.66
N HIS A 192 0.19 -18.28 -8.42
CA HIS A 192 0.21 -16.90 -7.93
C HIS A 192 1.05 -16.78 -6.65
N ARG A 193 2.29 -17.30 -6.73
CA ARG A 193 3.29 -17.33 -5.66
C ARG A 193 4.67 -17.05 -6.23
N ILE A 194 5.57 -16.59 -5.38
CA ILE A 194 6.97 -16.36 -5.77
C ILE A 194 7.91 -16.84 -4.66
N ASP A 195 9.06 -17.41 -5.06
CA ASP A 195 10.12 -17.79 -4.12
C ASP A 195 10.70 -16.53 -3.45
N GLU A 196 10.69 -16.50 -2.12
CA GLU A 196 11.18 -15.35 -1.34
C GLU A 196 12.64 -15.01 -1.65
N ALA A 197 13.49 -16.04 -1.79
CA ALA A 197 14.91 -15.82 -2.09
C ALA A 197 15.09 -15.21 -3.50
N TYR A 198 14.26 -15.63 -4.45
CA TYR A 198 14.24 -15.05 -5.78
C TYR A 198 13.76 -13.58 -5.72
N ALA A 199 12.63 -13.30 -5.09
CA ALA A 199 12.10 -11.95 -4.97
C ALA A 199 13.11 -10.98 -4.34
N LYS A 200 13.82 -11.45 -3.30
CA LYS A 200 14.89 -10.69 -2.66
C LYS A 200 16.02 -10.36 -3.63
N GLN A 201 16.57 -11.37 -4.31
CA GLN A 201 17.69 -11.19 -5.24
C GLN A 201 17.30 -10.32 -6.42
N ASP A 202 16.10 -10.51 -6.95
CA ASP A 202 15.55 -9.77 -8.06
C ASP A 202 15.45 -8.27 -7.72
N ILE A 203 14.85 -7.92 -6.58
CA ILE A 203 14.71 -6.52 -6.14
C ILE A 203 16.07 -5.89 -5.84
N GLU A 204 17.00 -6.64 -5.23
CA GLU A 204 18.37 -6.16 -4.98
C GLU A 204 19.13 -5.92 -6.30
N SER A 205 18.83 -6.64 -7.38
CA SER A 205 19.43 -6.45 -8.69
C SER A 205 19.08 -5.08 -9.32
N TYR A 206 17.99 -4.46 -8.92
CA TYR A 206 17.60 -3.10 -9.33
C TYR A 206 18.24 -1.99 -8.48
N GLY A 207 19.19 -2.34 -7.58
CA GLY A 207 19.96 -1.38 -6.78
C GLY A 207 19.34 -1.01 -5.44
N LEU A 208 18.26 -1.65 -5.03
CA LEU A 208 17.72 -1.53 -3.69
C LEU A 208 18.46 -2.47 -2.73
N ARG A 209 18.44 -2.16 -1.44
CA ARG A 209 19.09 -2.96 -0.40
C ARG A 209 18.07 -3.44 0.63
N LEU A 210 18.03 -4.73 0.93
CA LEU A 210 17.18 -5.25 2.01
C LEU A 210 17.60 -4.63 3.35
N VAL A 211 16.64 -4.05 4.07
CA VAL A 211 16.87 -3.39 5.38
C VAL A 211 16.00 -3.97 6.50
N ALA A 212 14.90 -4.64 6.18
CA ALA A 212 14.05 -5.30 7.16
C ALA A 212 13.26 -6.46 6.55
N SER A 213 12.79 -7.36 7.39
CA SER A 213 11.81 -8.40 7.07
C SER A 213 10.94 -8.68 8.28
N SER A 214 9.81 -9.36 8.10
CA SER A 214 8.93 -9.78 9.19
C SER A 214 8.30 -11.14 8.91
N ASP A 215 8.21 -11.96 9.94
CA ASP A 215 7.56 -13.27 9.90
C ASP A 215 6.09 -13.21 10.34
N VAL A 216 5.52 -12.01 10.55
CA VAL A 216 4.16 -11.82 11.08
C VAL A 216 3.08 -12.45 10.21
N LEU A 217 3.35 -12.64 8.92
CA LEU A 217 2.42 -13.23 7.95
C LEU A 217 2.75 -14.68 7.57
N ARG A 218 3.68 -15.32 8.29
CA ARG A 218 4.04 -16.71 8.03
C ARG A 218 2.92 -17.66 8.46
N ASN A 219 2.69 -18.65 7.63
CA ASN A 219 1.79 -19.75 7.92
C ASN A 219 2.45 -21.11 7.60
N PRO A 220 3.08 -21.78 8.56
CA PRO A 220 3.77 -23.05 8.33
C PRO A 220 2.83 -24.22 7.98
N ALA A 221 1.52 -24.03 8.06
CA ALA A 221 0.54 -25.03 7.63
C ALA A 221 0.25 -24.98 6.11
N ASP A 222 0.72 -23.95 5.40
CA ASP A 222 0.62 -23.86 3.95
C ASP A 222 1.82 -24.56 3.30
N ASP A 223 1.56 -25.61 2.53
CA ASP A 223 2.59 -26.46 1.90
C ASP A 223 3.11 -25.88 0.56
N HIS A 224 2.63 -24.71 0.15
CA HIS A 224 2.98 -23.99 -1.07
C HIS A 224 2.63 -24.71 -2.39
N THR A 225 1.81 -25.76 -2.35
CA THR A 225 1.48 -26.57 -3.54
C THR A 225 0.22 -26.10 -4.26
N ARG A 226 -0.61 -25.29 -3.59
CA ARG A 226 -1.89 -24.80 -4.10
C ARG A 226 -1.80 -23.35 -4.55
N SER A 227 -2.64 -23.00 -5.53
CA SER A 227 -2.79 -21.60 -5.93
C SER A 227 -3.25 -20.72 -4.75
N ALA A 228 -2.72 -19.51 -4.65
CA ALA A 228 -3.13 -18.52 -3.64
C ALA A 228 -4.64 -18.20 -3.71
N PHE A 229 -5.29 -18.49 -4.83
CA PHE A 229 -6.73 -18.31 -5.03
C PHE A 229 -7.58 -19.55 -4.69
N ASP A 230 -6.95 -20.69 -4.34
CA ASP A 230 -7.68 -21.88 -3.91
C ASP A 230 -8.60 -21.55 -2.71
N PRO A 231 -9.90 -21.80 -2.77
CA PRO A 231 -10.86 -21.44 -1.72
C PRO A 231 -10.51 -21.98 -0.33
N GLU A 232 -9.80 -23.11 -0.22
CA GLU A 232 -9.44 -23.72 1.06
C GLU A 232 -8.33 -22.96 1.79
N ILE A 233 -7.43 -22.27 1.04
CA ILE A 233 -6.29 -21.56 1.60
C ILE A 233 -6.31 -20.05 1.36
N ARG A 234 -7.25 -19.55 0.56
CA ARG A 234 -7.38 -18.12 0.25
C ARG A 234 -7.46 -17.28 1.53
N GLY A 235 -6.53 -16.32 1.67
CA GLY A 235 -6.38 -15.49 2.87
C GLY A 235 -5.68 -16.19 4.04
N LYS A 236 -5.14 -17.41 3.82
CA LYS A 236 -4.39 -18.19 4.82
C LYS A 236 -3.04 -18.68 4.28
N THR A 237 -2.63 -18.24 3.12
CA THR A 237 -1.35 -18.59 2.52
C THR A 237 -0.17 -18.15 3.41
N ASP A 238 0.93 -18.89 3.35
CA ASP A 238 2.21 -18.42 3.86
C ASP A 238 2.67 -17.20 3.05
N ARG A 239 3.07 -16.14 3.75
CA ARG A 239 3.48 -14.88 3.12
C ARG A 239 4.75 -14.36 3.78
N PHE A 240 5.63 -13.80 2.98
CA PHE A 240 6.80 -13.08 3.46
C PHE A 240 6.57 -11.56 3.38
N VAL A 241 7.29 -10.83 4.22
CA VAL A 241 7.35 -9.37 4.23
C VAL A 241 8.81 -8.98 4.08
N LEU A 242 9.15 -8.25 3.03
CA LEU A 242 10.49 -7.73 2.79
C LEU A 242 10.44 -6.22 2.60
N VAL A 243 11.42 -5.51 3.15
CA VAL A 243 11.56 -4.07 3.03
C VAL A 243 12.95 -3.73 2.51
N PHE A 244 12.97 -2.99 1.45
CA PHE A 244 14.19 -2.51 0.81
C PHE A 244 14.30 -0.99 0.94
N GLU A 245 15.51 -0.48 0.80
CA GLU A 245 15.82 0.94 0.85
C GLU A 245 16.65 1.32 -0.36
N LYS A 246 16.32 2.47 -0.96
CA LYS A 246 17.16 3.08 -1.99
C LYS A 246 18.36 3.75 -1.32
N PRO A 247 19.60 3.37 -1.67
CA PRO A 247 20.82 3.99 -1.11
C PRO A 247 20.91 5.49 -1.32
#